data_5a5740bc4d3e9d4ad70c625ac80b1469
#
_entry.id   5a5740bc4d3e9d4ad70c625ac80b1469
#
_cell.length_a   1.000
_cell.length_b   1.000
_cell.length_c   1.000
_cell.angle_alpha   90.00
_cell.angle_beta   90.00
_cell.angle_gamma   90.00
#
_symmetry.space_group_name_H-M   'P 1'
#
loop_
_entity.id
_entity.type
_entity.pdbx_description
1 polymer ?
#
loop_
_entity_poly.entity_id
_entity_poly.type
_entity_poly.pdbx_seq_one_letter_code
_entity_poly.pdbx_strand_id
1 'polypeptide(L)'
;MAGNFNQIEKIGDYTVITASMNYASTTQLLAKRGMDILGGLVGCIITLIVTIFVGPAIYIASPGPIFFAQERIGRNGRKFKMYKFRSMYMDAEERKKELMSQNKVSDGMMFKMDFDPRIIGNKILPDGTKKTGIGQFIRKTSIDELPQFWNILKGDMSLVGTRPPTLDEWDKYEPHHRARMSFRPGLTGLWQVSGRSNITDFEEVVKLDTQYINEWSVKGDIEIIWQTAIGVLRNDGAM
;
A
#
# COMPACT_ATOMS: atom_id res chain seq x y z
N MET A 1 23.38 14.27 -5.09
CA MET A 1 23.05 15.53 -4.39
C MET A 1 22.16 16.32 -5.34
N ALA A 2 20.85 16.27 -5.15
CA ALA A 2 19.90 17.12 -5.86
C ALA A 2 19.68 18.36 -5.00
N GLY A 3 20.30 19.47 -5.42
CA GLY A 3 20.17 20.75 -4.73
C GLY A 3 18.78 21.35 -5.02
N ASN A 4 18.06 21.68 -3.98
CA ASN A 4 16.95 22.62 -4.08
C ASN A 4 17.55 23.97 -4.48
N PHE A 5 17.47 24.32 -5.76
CA PHE A 5 17.82 25.64 -6.24
C PHE A 5 16.61 26.54 -6.03
N ASN A 6 16.58 27.25 -4.90
CA ASN A 6 15.74 28.43 -4.76
C ASN A 6 16.50 29.58 -5.43
N GLN A 7 16.10 29.95 -6.65
CA GLN A 7 16.57 31.20 -7.25
C GLN A 7 15.67 32.33 -6.77
N ILE A 8 16.29 33.33 -6.16
CA ILE A 8 15.64 34.59 -5.81
C ILE A 8 16.05 35.59 -6.88
N GLU A 9 15.10 35.96 -7.73
CA GLU A 9 15.31 36.97 -8.78
C GLU A 9 14.52 38.22 -8.43
N LYS A 10 15.14 39.38 -8.66
CA LYS A 10 14.48 40.69 -8.53
C LYS A 10 14.06 41.17 -9.90
N ILE A 11 12.74 41.19 -10.14
CA ILE A 11 12.16 41.70 -11.41
C ILE A 11 11.46 43.02 -11.09
N GLY A 12 12.15 44.15 -11.34
CA GLY A 12 11.68 45.46 -10.93
C GLY A 12 11.62 45.54 -9.38
N ASP A 13 10.49 45.96 -8.85
CA ASP A 13 10.25 46.07 -7.40
C ASP A 13 9.79 44.75 -6.74
N TYR A 14 9.62 43.71 -7.51
CA TYR A 14 9.15 42.41 -7.01
C TYR A 14 10.30 41.44 -6.79
N THR A 15 10.29 40.79 -5.63
CA THR A 15 11.17 39.64 -5.35
C THR A 15 10.42 38.34 -5.73
N VAL A 16 10.88 37.65 -6.77
CA VAL A 16 10.33 36.39 -7.23
C VAL A 16 11.18 35.25 -6.68
N ILE A 17 10.55 34.39 -5.91
CA ILE A 17 11.18 33.16 -5.41
C ILE A 17 10.75 32.02 -6.34
N THR A 18 11.69 31.57 -7.19
CA THR A 18 11.47 30.39 -8.03
C THR A 18 11.92 29.16 -7.27
N ALA A 19 10.98 28.35 -6.79
CA ALA A 19 11.25 27.02 -6.25
C ALA A 19 11.27 26.03 -7.42
N SER A 20 12.43 25.52 -7.79
CA SER A 20 12.52 24.43 -8.77
C SER A 20 12.14 23.12 -8.08
N MET A 21 10.95 22.62 -8.34
CA MET A 21 10.65 21.23 -8.04
C MET A 21 11.41 20.33 -9.03
N ASN A 22 11.92 19.19 -8.56
CA ASN A 22 12.52 18.16 -9.43
C ASN A 22 11.42 17.62 -10.35
N TYR A 23 11.32 18.15 -11.56
CA TYR A 23 10.42 17.61 -12.58
C TYR A 23 11.02 16.33 -13.15
N ALA A 24 10.33 15.21 -12.95
CA ALA A 24 10.68 13.98 -13.67
C ALA A 24 10.66 14.23 -15.19
N SER A 25 11.71 13.86 -15.90
CA SER A 25 11.73 13.97 -17.35
C SER A 25 10.67 13.04 -17.97
N THR A 26 10.18 13.38 -19.17
CA THR A 26 9.24 12.53 -19.91
C THR A 26 9.78 11.10 -20.08
N THR A 27 11.10 10.97 -20.33
CA THR A 27 11.76 9.66 -20.46
C THR A 27 11.68 8.85 -19.16
N GLN A 28 11.90 9.49 -18.01
CA GLN A 28 11.77 8.82 -16.70
C GLN A 28 10.32 8.38 -16.41
N LEU A 29 9.33 9.20 -16.76
CA LEU A 29 7.92 8.84 -16.61
C LEU A 29 7.52 7.70 -17.53
N LEU A 30 8.02 7.65 -18.77
CA LEU A 30 7.82 6.55 -19.70
C LEU A 30 8.51 5.27 -19.19
N ALA A 31 9.74 5.36 -18.69
CA ALA A 31 10.44 4.23 -18.09
C ALA A 31 9.68 3.66 -16.89
N LYS A 32 9.18 4.55 -15.98
CA LYS A 32 8.35 4.13 -14.87
C LYS A 32 7.09 3.39 -15.33
N ARG A 33 6.37 3.95 -16.32
CA ARG A 33 5.17 3.31 -16.86
C ARG A 33 5.49 1.98 -17.57
N GLY A 34 6.60 1.90 -18.28
CA GLY A 34 7.10 0.66 -18.88
C GLY A 34 7.35 -0.43 -17.83
N MET A 35 8.03 -0.10 -16.72
CA MET A 35 8.21 -1.02 -15.59
C MET A 35 6.87 -1.45 -14.98
N ASP A 36 5.93 -0.52 -14.79
CA ASP A 36 4.60 -0.82 -14.26
C ASP A 36 3.84 -1.80 -15.17
N ILE A 37 3.89 -1.62 -16.48
CA ILE A 37 3.23 -2.52 -17.42
C ILE A 37 3.87 -3.90 -17.42
N LEU A 38 5.21 -3.98 -17.51
CA LEU A 38 5.92 -5.26 -17.51
C LEU A 38 5.72 -6.02 -16.20
N GLY A 39 5.94 -5.36 -15.06
CA GLY A 39 5.71 -5.96 -13.76
C GLY A 39 4.25 -6.32 -13.51
N GLY A 40 3.32 -5.47 -13.97
CA GLY A 40 1.88 -5.74 -13.92
C GLY A 40 1.48 -6.98 -14.71
N LEU A 41 2.01 -7.16 -15.93
CA LEU A 41 1.76 -8.37 -16.74
C LEU A 41 2.28 -9.63 -16.06
N VAL A 42 3.53 -9.62 -15.63
CA VAL A 42 4.14 -10.76 -14.91
C VAL A 42 3.35 -11.06 -13.64
N GLY A 43 3.02 -10.03 -12.85
CA GLY A 43 2.24 -10.19 -11.62
C GLY A 43 0.83 -10.71 -11.86
N CYS A 44 0.15 -10.32 -12.94
CA CYS A 44 -1.15 -10.87 -13.31
C CYS A 44 -1.07 -12.36 -13.70
N ILE A 45 -0.02 -12.78 -14.42
CA ILE A 45 0.21 -14.20 -14.73
C ILE A 45 0.40 -15.00 -13.45
N ILE A 46 1.24 -14.52 -12.53
CA ILE A 46 1.43 -15.13 -11.22
C ILE A 46 0.11 -15.19 -10.44
N THR A 47 -0.66 -14.10 -10.45
CA THR A 47 -1.98 -14.04 -9.79
C THR A 47 -2.92 -15.12 -10.33
N LEU A 48 -2.98 -15.33 -11.64
CA LEU A 48 -3.80 -16.36 -12.26
C LEU A 48 -3.40 -17.77 -11.81
N ILE A 49 -2.09 -18.07 -11.80
CA ILE A 49 -1.58 -19.36 -11.35
C ILE A 49 -1.92 -19.58 -9.87
N VAL A 50 -1.66 -18.58 -9.01
CA VAL A 50 -1.95 -18.66 -7.58
C VAL A 50 -3.45 -18.80 -7.30
N THR A 51 -4.31 -18.18 -8.12
CA THR A 51 -5.77 -18.29 -7.98
C THR A 51 -6.27 -19.73 -8.07
N ILE A 52 -5.62 -20.58 -8.88
CA ILE A 52 -5.97 -22.01 -9.03
C ILE A 52 -5.88 -22.75 -7.69
N PHE A 53 -4.91 -22.40 -6.84
CA PHE A 53 -4.69 -23.06 -5.55
C PHE A 53 -5.35 -22.32 -4.37
N VAL A 54 -5.18 -21.01 -4.32
CA VAL A 54 -5.67 -20.18 -3.21
C VAL A 54 -7.17 -19.95 -3.29
N GLY A 55 -7.73 -19.86 -4.50
CA GLY A 55 -9.17 -19.65 -4.70
C GLY A 55 -10.03 -20.74 -4.07
N PRO A 56 -9.83 -22.02 -4.40
CA PRO A 56 -10.53 -23.14 -3.74
C PRO A 56 -10.31 -23.17 -2.22
N ALA A 57 -9.09 -22.92 -1.75
CA ALA A 57 -8.78 -22.92 -0.32
C ALA A 57 -9.56 -21.84 0.44
N ILE A 58 -9.68 -20.62 -0.12
CA ILE A 58 -10.52 -19.56 0.45
C ILE A 58 -11.99 -19.97 0.45
N TYR A 59 -12.48 -20.51 -0.68
CA TYR A 59 -13.89 -20.87 -0.83
C TYR A 59 -14.31 -21.98 0.14
N ILE A 60 -13.48 -23.01 0.32
CA ILE A 60 -13.72 -24.10 1.27
C ILE A 60 -13.72 -23.59 2.71
N ALA A 61 -12.78 -22.69 3.06
CA ALA A 61 -12.70 -22.16 4.41
C ALA A 61 -13.79 -21.14 4.74
N SER A 62 -14.29 -20.41 3.74
CA SER A 62 -15.36 -19.42 3.87
C SER A 62 -16.06 -19.27 2.51
N PRO A 63 -17.23 -19.90 2.30
CA PRO A 63 -17.98 -19.76 1.06
C PRO A 63 -18.26 -18.30 0.68
N GLY A 64 -18.16 -17.97 -0.62
CA GLY A 64 -18.38 -16.62 -1.15
C GLY A 64 -17.29 -16.19 -2.15
N PRO A 65 -17.24 -14.89 -2.53
CA PRO A 65 -16.30 -14.40 -3.54
C PRO A 65 -14.85 -14.62 -3.10
N ILE A 66 -13.99 -15.01 -4.05
CA ILE A 66 -12.56 -15.25 -3.84
C ILE A 66 -11.80 -13.90 -3.76
N PHE A 67 -12.23 -12.95 -4.56
CA PHE A 67 -11.66 -11.61 -4.60
C PHE A 67 -12.48 -10.63 -3.77
N PHE A 68 -11.76 -9.71 -3.15
CA PHE A 68 -12.31 -8.58 -2.41
C PHE A 68 -11.89 -7.28 -3.10
N ALA A 69 -12.79 -6.32 -3.17
CA ALA A 69 -12.52 -5.00 -3.71
C ALA A 69 -12.88 -3.94 -2.68
N GLN A 70 -11.94 -3.05 -2.37
CA GLN A 70 -12.14 -1.94 -1.44
C GLN A 70 -11.88 -0.62 -2.15
N GLU A 71 -12.76 0.36 -1.93
CA GLU A 71 -12.52 1.71 -2.41
C GLU A 71 -11.36 2.35 -1.63
N ARG A 72 -10.46 2.95 -2.38
CA ARG A 72 -9.27 3.65 -1.89
C ARG A 72 -9.12 4.99 -2.62
N ILE A 73 -8.38 5.88 -2.00
CA ILE A 73 -8.00 7.14 -2.62
C ILE A 73 -6.67 6.97 -3.34
N GLY A 74 -6.67 7.33 -4.61
CA GLY A 74 -5.52 7.32 -5.49
C GLY A 74 -4.99 8.72 -5.79
N ARG A 75 -4.22 8.83 -6.88
CA ARG A 75 -3.60 10.09 -7.29
C ARG A 75 -4.62 11.22 -7.42
N ASN A 76 -4.28 12.38 -6.88
CA ASN A 76 -5.09 13.61 -6.90
C ASN A 76 -6.48 13.43 -6.25
N GLY A 77 -6.60 12.55 -5.25
CA GLY A 77 -7.85 12.33 -4.53
C GLY A 77 -8.90 11.48 -5.28
N ARG A 78 -8.56 10.88 -6.42
CA ARG A 78 -9.50 10.07 -7.20
C ARG A 78 -9.74 8.71 -6.53
N LYS A 79 -10.99 8.31 -6.41
CA LYS A 79 -11.38 7.00 -5.89
C LYS A 79 -11.09 5.91 -6.93
N PHE A 80 -10.62 4.76 -6.47
CA PHE A 80 -10.48 3.55 -7.28
C PHE A 80 -10.75 2.31 -6.45
N LYS A 81 -11.08 1.18 -7.11
CA LYS A 81 -11.28 -0.12 -6.46
C LYS A 81 -9.94 -0.87 -6.43
N MET A 82 -9.41 -1.07 -5.24
CA MET A 82 -8.21 -1.88 -5.00
C MET A 82 -8.61 -3.33 -4.81
N TYR A 83 -8.04 -4.24 -5.60
CA TYR A 83 -8.34 -5.67 -5.56
C TYR A 83 -7.38 -6.43 -4.68
N LYS A 84 -7.92 -7.40 -3.92
CA LYS A 84 -7.16 -8.34 -3.10
C LYS A 84 -7.77 -9.74 -3.15
N PHE A 85 -7.02 -10.78 -2.77
CA PHE A 85 -7.68 -12.02 -2.35
C PHE A 85 -8.40 -11.79 -1.02
N ARG A 86 -9.56 -12.40 -0.87
CA ARG A 86 -10.33 -12.32 0.36
C ARG A 86 -9.64 -13.13 1.46
N SER A 87 -9.05 -12.45 2.41
CA SER A 87 -8.38 -13.02 3.58
C SER A 87 -9.20 -12.89 4.86
N MET A 88 -10.32 -12.15 4.83
CA MET A 88 -11.21 -11.90 5.96
C MET A 88 -12.64 -12.40 5.68
N TYR A 89 -13.41 -12.66 6.73
CA TYR A 89 -14.82 -12.98 6.63
C TYR A 89 -15.63 -11.81 6.05
N MET A 90 -16.83 -12.10 5.52
CA MET A 90 -17.64 -11.08 4.84
C MET A 90 -18.15 -9.98 5.79
N ASP A 91 -18.32 -10.30 7.06
CA ASP A 91 -18.77 -9.41 8.15
C ASP A 91 -17.59 -8.67 8.85
N ALA A 92 -16.38 -8.71 8.26
CA ALA A 92 -15.16 -8.18 8.87
C ALA A 92 -15.23 -6.69 9.19
N GLU A 93 -15.88 -5.88 8.36
CA GLU A 93 -16.02 -4.44 8.59
C GLU A 93 -17.00 -4.12 9.72
N GLU A 94 -18.07 -4.89 9.86
CA GLU A 94 -19.02 -4.76 10.98
C GLU A 94 -18.32 -5.10 12.30
N ARG A 95 -17.61 -6.22 12.34
CA ARG A 95 -16.82 -6.68 13.51
C ARG A 95 -15.66 -5.74 13.85
N LYS A 96 -15.14 -4.98 12.89
CA LYS A 96 -14.08 -3.99 13.15
C LYS A 96 -14.50 -2.97 14.18
N LYS A 97 -15.76 -2.52 14.15
CA LYS A 97 -16.27 -1.51 15.09
C LYS A 97 -16.22 -2.01 16.54
N GLU A 98 -16.53 -3.28 16.76
CA GLU A 98 -16.48 -3.91 18.09
C GLU A 98 -15.05 -4.10 18.60
N LEU A 99 -14.09 -4.25 17.67
CA LEU A 99 -12.69 -4.51 17.97
C LEU A 99 -11.84 -3.23 18.08
N MET A 100 -12.43 -2.06 17.87
CA MET A 100 -11.69 -0.78 17.89
C MET A 100 -10.99 -0.52 19.23
N SER A 101 -11.54 -0.99 20.35
CA SER A 101 -10.92 -0.88 21.68
C SER A 101 -9.60 -1.66 21.82
N GLN A 102 -9.37 -2.64 20.93
CA GLN A 102 -8.15 -3.48 20.90
C GLN A 102 -7.13 -3.01 19.85
N ASN A 103 -7.37 -1.84 19.22
CA ASN A 103 -6.44 -1.28 18.25
C ASN A 103 -5.15 -0.86 18.94
N LYS A 104 -4.00 -1.28 18.38
CA LYS A 104 -2.67 -0.90 18.88
C LYS A 104 -2.24 0.51 18.44
N VAL A 105 -2.87 1.06 17.43
CA VAL A 105 -2.55 2.39 16.89
C VAL A 105 -3.54 3.38 17.48
N SER A 106 -3.02 4.27 18.32
CA SER A 106 -3.83 5.18 19.15
C SER A 106 -4.52 6.30 18.37
N ASP A 107 -3.93 6.73 17.24
CA ASP A 107 -4.46 7.83 16.41
C ASP A 107 -5.65 7.42 15.52
N GLY A 108 -5.94 6.12 15.45
CA GLY A 108 -7.03 5.59 14.61
C GLY A 108 -6.82 5.73 13.11
N MET A 109 -5.63 6.14 12.67
CA MET A 109 -5.27 6.25 11.26
C MET A 109 -4.98 4.90 10.60
N MET A 110 -4.70 3.88 11.42
CA MET A 110 -4.54 2.49 10.99
C MET A 110 -5.16 1.56 12.03
N PHE A 111 -5.57 0.36 11.60
CA PHE A 111 -6.06 -0.67 12.51
C PHE A 111 -5.07 -1.84 12.55
N LYS A 112 -4.54 -2.14 13.74
CA LYS A 112 -3.58 -3.23 13.97
C LYS A 112 -3.93 -4.02 15.24
N MET A 113 -3.92 -5.36 15.13
CA MET A 113 -4.11 -6.30 16.23
C MET A 113 -3.08 -7.43 16.12
N ASP A 114 -2.68 -8.04 17.27
CA ASP A 114 -1.81 -9.21 17.26
C ASP A 114 -2.49 -10.46 16.70
N PHE A 115 -3.74 -10.64 17.04
CA PHE A 115 -4.55 -11.75 16.58
C PHE A 115 -5.91 -11.20 16.16
N ASP A 116 -6.18 -11.24 14.86
CA ASP A 116 -7.43 -10.71 14.30
C ASP A 116 -8.41 -11.86 14.03
N PRO A 117 -9.52 -11.94 14.80
CA PRO A 117 -10.52 -12.99 14.63
C PRO A 117 -11.34 -12.84 13.34
N ARG A 118 -11.22 -11.71 12.63
CA ARG A 118 -11.90 -11.46 11.37
C ARG A 118 -11.23 -12.17 10.19
N ILE A 119 -10.00 -12.66 10.39
CA ILE A 119 -9.24 -13.38 9.36
C ILE A 119 -9.79 -14.79 9.20
N ILE A 120 -9.97 -15.24 7.95
CA ILE A 120 -10.55 -16.54 7.63
C ILE A 120 -9.73 -17.66 8.28
N GLY A 121 -10.42 -18.47 9.08
CA GLY A 121 -9.86 -19.62 9.78
C GLY A 121 -9.13 -19.31 11.08
N ASN A 122 -8.99 -18.05 11.47
CA ASN A 122 -8.48 -17.68 12.79
C ASN A 122 -9.53 -17.99 13.87
N LYS A 123 -9.14 -18.71 14.91
CA LYS A 123 -10.02 -19.09 16.03
C LYS A 123 -9.25 -19.07 17.34
N ILE A 124 -9.93 -18.65 18.41
CA ILE A 124 -9.48 -18.84 19.78
C ILE A 124 -10.21 -20.10 20.29
N LEU A 125 -9.44 -21.13 20.66
CA LEU A 125 -9.98 -22.37 21.20
C LEU A 125 -10.45 -22.16 22.65
N PRO A 126 -11.30 -23.07 23.21
CA PRO A 126 -11.80 -22.96 24.58
C PRO A 126 -10.70 -22.93 25.65
N ASP A 127 -9.53 -23.51 25.35
CA ASP A 127 -8.32 -23.49 26.20
C ASP A 127 -7.49 -22.20 26.09
N GLY A 128 -7.96 -21.20 25.31
CA GLY A 128 -7.27 -19.95 25.06
C GLY A 128 -6.20 -20.02 23.95
N THR A 129 -5.96 -21.17 23.35
CA THR A 129 -4.96 -21.36 22.28
C THR A 129 -5.44 -20.63 21.01
N LYS A 130 -4.53 -19.85 20.39
CA LYS A 130 -4.78 -19.15 19.13
C LYS A 130 -4.40 -20.03 17.94
N LYS A 131 -5.39 -20.43 17.14
CA LYS A 131 -5.19 -21.16 15.89
C LYS A 131 -5.30 -20.22 14.71
N THR A 132 -4.29 -20.20 13.85
CA THR A 132 -4.29 -19.41 12.60
C THR A 132 -4.83 -20.23 11.44
N GLY A 133 -5.52 -19.55 10.51
CA GLY A 133 -6.10 -20.18 9.32
C GLY A 133 -5.47 -19.72 8.01
N ILE A 134 -6.10 -20.12 6.89
CA ILE A 134 -5.65 -19.81 5.53
C ILE A 134 -5.55 -18.29 5.30
N GLY A 135 -6.46 -17.49 5.84
CA GLY A 135 -6.42 -16.04 5.68
C GLY A 135 -5.14 -15.44 6.27
N GLN A 136 -4.68 -15.94 7.44
CA GLN A 136 -3.43 -15.50 8.05
C GLN A 136 -2.22 -15.89 7.21
N PHE A 137 -2.21 -17.10 6.63
CA PHE A 137 -1.15 -17.53 5.71
C PHE A 137 -1.06 -16.61 4.49
N ILE A 138 -2.19 -16.33 3.83
CA ILE A 138 -2.27 -15.46 2.65
C ILE A 138 -1.75 -14.05 2.96
N ARG A 139 -2.11 -13.48 4.12
CA ARG A 139 -1.65 -12.18 4.57
C ARG A 139 -0.15 -12.18 4.91
N LYS A 140 0.29 -13.20 5.65
CA LYS A 140 1.70 -13.31 6.06
C LYS A 140 2.65 -13.45 4.86
N THR A 141 2.21 -14.08 3.79
CA THR A 141 2.98 -14.23 2.54
C THR A 141 2.73 -13.12 1.53
N SER A 142 1.90 -12.10 1.88
CA SER A 142 1.46 -11.04 0.98
C SER A 142 0.79 -11.52 -0.32
N ILE A 143 0.36 -12.78 -0.37
CA ILE A 143 -0.37 -13.36 -1.50
C ILE A 143 -1.70 -12.61 -1.70
N ASP A 144 -2.34 -12.12 -0.63
CA ASP A 144 -3.57 -11.33 -0.72
C ASP A 144 -3.44 -10.09 -1.59
N GLU A 145 -2.24 -9.57 -1.78
CA GLU A 145 -1.99 -8.36 -2.54
C GLU A 145 -1.76 -8.59 -4.04
N LEU A 146 -1.56 -9.84 -4.48
CA LEU A 146 -1.31 -10.16 -5.90
C LEU A 146 -2.37 -9.60 -6.87
N PRO A 147 -3.69 -9.58 -6.58
CA PRO A 147 -4.67 -9.00 -7.50
C PRO A 147 -4.50 -7.50 -7.77
N GLN A 148 -3.70 -6.78 -6.96
CA GLN A 148 -3.37 -5.36 -7.21
C GLN A 148 -2.51 -5.17 -8.48
N PHE A 149 -1.85 -6.21 -9.00
CA PHE A 149 -1.17 -6.13 -10.29
C PHE A 149 -2.14 -5.77 -11.43
N TRP A 150 -3.41 -6.14 -11.32
CA TRP A 150 -4.45 -5.64 -12.23
C TRP A 150 -4.67 -4.13 -12.11
N ASN A 151 -4.65 -3.57 -10.90
CA ASN A 151 -4.72 -2.12 -10.70
C ASN A 151 -3.49 -1.40 -11.30
N ILE A 152 -2.32 -2.04 -11.26
CA ILE A 152 -1.09 -1.49 -11.86
C ILE A 152 -1.21 -1.46 -13.39
N LEU A 153 -1.69 -2.54 -14.00
CA LEU A 153 -1.92 -2.58 -15.45
C LEU A 153 -2.93 -1.54 -15.92
N LYS A 154 -4.04 -1.38 -15.19
CA LYS A 154 -5.04 -0.33 -15.45
C LYS A 154 -4.47 1.07 -15.32
N GLY A 155 -3.44 1.26 -14.48
CA GLY A 155 -2.85 2.56 -14.18
C GLY A 155 -3.47 3.26 -12.97
N ASP A 156 -4.32 2.58 -12.19
CA ASP A 156 -4.80 3.07 -10.90
C ASP A 156 -3.66 3.12 -9.88
N MET A 157 -2.75 2.13 -9.97
CA MET A 157 -1.57 1.97 -9.11
C MET A 157 -0.28 1.89 -9.92
N SER A 158 0.83 1.89 -9.23
CA SER A 158 2.20 1.64 -9.71
C SER A 158 2.82 0.50 -8.91
N LEU A 159 3.91 -0.09 -9.38
CA LEU A 159 4.71 -1.03 -8.57
C LEU A 159 5.21 -0.34 -7.30
N VAL A 160 5.76 0.86 -7.44
CA VAL A 160 6.28 1.67 -6.33
C VAL A 160 5.55 2.99 -6.24
N GLY A 161 5.12 3.35 -5.04
CA GLY A 161 4.41 4.60 -4.76
C GLY A 161 4.01 4.72 -3.30
N THR A 162 3.13 5.66 -3.00
CA THR A 162 2.61 5.88 -1.65
C THR A 162 1.49 4.88 -1.32
N ARG A 163 1.24 4.61 -0.03
CA ARG A 163 0.12 3.75 0.36
C ARG A 163 -1.22 4.44 0.13
N PRO A 164 -2.18 3.83 -0.60
CA PRO A 164 -3.50 4.41 -0.79
C PRO A 164 -4.32 4.32 0.51
N PRO A 165 -4.83 5.46 1.05
CA PRO A 165 -5.67 5.44 2.23
C PRO A 165 -7.07 4.87 1.94
N THR A 166 -7.75 4.38 2.99
CA THR A 166 -9.19 4.13 2.96
C THR A 166 -9.96 5.45 2.92
N LEU A 167 -11.27 5.39 2.64
CA LEU A 167 -12.10 6.60 2.71
C LEU A 167 -12.11 7.17 4.13
N ASP A 168 -12.26 6.32 5.14
CA ASP A 168 -12.28 6.73 6.55
C ASP A 168 -10.96 7.36 7.01
N GLU A 169 -9.81 6.87 6.50
CA GLU A 169 -8.50 7.46 6.74
C GLU A 169 -8.41 8.84 6.05
N TRP A 170 -8.86 8.93 4.80
CA TRP A 170 -8.83 10.16 4.00
C TRP A 170 -9.64 11.30 4.61
N ASP A 171 -10.80 10.99 5.18
CA ASP A 171 -11.66 11.98 5.82
C ASP A 171 -11.01 12.63 7.05
N LYS A 172 -10.05 11.93 7.66
CA LYS A 172 -9.25 12.42 8.78
C LYS A 172 -7.97 13.14 8.36
N TYR A 173 -7.61 13.12 7.05
CA TYR A 173 -6.36 13.70 6.58
C TYR A 173 -6.38 15.23 6.64
N GLU A 174 -5.36 15.77 7.31
CA GLU A 174 -5.02 17.16 7.25
C GLU A 174 -4.44 17.56 5.88
N PRO A 175 -4.37 18.86 5.53
CA PRO A 175 -3.88 19.31 4.22
C PRO A 175 -2.49 18.77 3.86
N HIS A 176 -1.55 18.70 4.81
CA HIS A 176 -0.20 18.21 4.56
C HIS A 176 -0.15 16.70 4.29
N HIS A 177 -1.04 15.91 4.92
CA HIS A 177 -1.17 14.48 4.63
C HIS A 177 -1.57 14.22 3.18
N ARG A 178 -2.37 15.11 2.58
CA ARG A 178 -2.88 14.98 1.20
C ARG A 178 -1.79 15.10 0.15
N ALA A 179 -0.64 15.71 0.48
CA ALA A 179 0.52 15.80 -0.40
C ALA A 179 1.00 14.43 -0.89
N ARG A 180 0.82 13.36 -0.09
CA ARG A 180 1.13 11.98 -0.47
C ARG A 180 0.37 11.51 -1.72
N MET A 181 -0.79 12.08 -1.99
CA MET A 181 -1.63 11.72 -3.14
C MET A 181 -1.28 12.48 -4.42
N SER A 182 -0.24 13.30 -4.43
CA SER A 182 0.27 13.93 -5.65
C SER A 182 0.89 12.89 -6.60
N PHE A 183 1.32 11.74 -6.05
CA PHE A 183 1.89 10.64 -6.79
C PHE A 183 0.91 9.45 -6.91
N ARG A 184 1.18 8.53 -7.86
CA ARG A 184 0.35 7.33 -8.02
C ARG A 184 0.62 6.38 -6.86
N PRO A 185 -0.44 5.80 -6.22
CA PRO A 185 -0.24 4.85 -5.14
C PRO A 185 0.49 3.60 -5.63
N GLY A 186 1.30 2.99 -4.76
CA GLY A 186 2.12 1.83 -5.05
C GLY A 186 1.62 0.54 -4.41
N LEU A 187 2.02 -0.59 -4.99
CA LEU A 187 1.97 -1.89 -4.34
C LEU A 187 2.98 -1.94 -3.19
N THR A 188 4.15 -1.36 -3.39
CA THR A 188 5.17 -1.12 -2.36
C THR A 188 5.60 0.35 -2.38
N GLY A 189 6.41 0.76 -1.41
CA GLY A 189 6.90 2.14 -1.29
C GLY A 189 7.99 2.28 -0.24
N LEU A 190 8.58 3.48 -0.17
CA LEU A 190 9.71 3.75 0.71
C LEU A 190 9.40 3.43 2.18
N TRP A 191 8.27 3.87 2.73
CA TRP A 191 7.89 3.58 4.11
C TRP A 191 7.75 2.08 4.38
N GLN A 192 7.27 1.31 3.39
CA GLN A 192 7.08 -0.13 3.54
C GLN A 192 8.40 -0.88 3.66
N VAL A 193 9.44 -0.43 2.94
CA VAL A 193 10.76 -1.06 3.03
C VAL A 193 11.62 -0.50 4.18
N SER A 194 11.27 0.70 4.72
CA SER A 194 12.01 1.35 5.82
C SER A 194 11.62 0.90 7.22
N GLY A 195 10.60 0.06 7.38
CA GLY A 195 10.20 -0.40 8.73
C GLY A 195 8.77 -0.90 8.84
N ARG A 196 7.96 -0.72 7.79
CA ARG A 196 6.61 -1.31 7.63
C ARG A 196 5.79 -1.39 8.94
N SER A 197 5.85 -2.56 9.60
CA SER A 197 5.05 -2.85 10.81
C SER A 197 5.56 -2.16 12.07
N ASN A 198 6.83 -1.73 12.09
CA ASN A 198 7.45 -1.10 13.26
C ASN A 198 7.17 0.41 13.32
N ILE A 199 6.76 1.01 12.18
CA ILE A 199 6.36 2.42 12.15
C ILE A 199 4.91 2.49 12.65
N THR A 200 4.74 3.07 13.84
CA THR A 200 3.43 3.27 14.50
C THR A 200 2.96 4.73 14.44
N ASP A 201 3.87 5.65 14.14
CA ASP A 201 3.58 7.06 13.95
C ASP A 201 3.20 7.33 12.51
N PHE A 202 2.02 7.91 12.30
CA PHE A 202 1.53 8.22 10.96
C PHE A 202 2.31 9.38 10.30
N GLU A 203 2.81 10.34 11.09
CA GLU A 203 3.62 11.44 10.58
C GLU A 203 4.94 10.94 9.98
N GLU A 204 5.53 9.89 10.54
CA GLU A 204 6.71 9.26 9.96
C GLU A 204 6.40 8.61 8.60
N VAL A 205 5.22 7.99 8.45
CA VAL A 205 4.74 7.48 7.15
C VAL A 205 4.58 8.63 6.14
N VAL A 206 4.00 9.75 6.56
CA VAL A 206 3.84 10.95 5.72
C VAL A 206 5.18 11.49 5.27
N LYS A 207 6.14 11.58 6.19
CA LYS A 207 7.51 12.03 5.92
C LYS A 207 8.20 11.16 4.88
N LEU A 208 8.18 9.83 5.05
CA LEU A 208 8.81 8.88 4.13
C LEU A 208 8.16 8.90 2.74
N ASP A 209 6.83 8.96 2.68
CA ASP A 209 6.11 9.06 1.41
C ASP A 209 6.39 10.39 0.69
N THR A 210 6.49 11.49 1.44
CA THR A 210 6.84 12.81 0.88
C THR A 210 8.29 12.84 0.42
N GLN A 211 9.20 12.22 1.18
CA GLN A 211 10.59 12.05 0.77
C GLN A 211 10.68 11.27 -0.55
N TYR A 212 9.99 10.15 -0.66
CA TYR A 212 9.93 9.37 -1.90
C TYR A 212 9.48 10.22 -3.10
N ILE A 213 8.46 11.04 -2.93
CA ILE A 213 7.95 11.91 -3.99
C ILE A 213 8.98 12.94 -4.41
N ASN A 214 9.64 13.59 -3.45
CA ASN A 214 10.61 14.66 -3.69
C ASN A 214 11.92 14.14 -4.30
N GLU A 215 12.36 12.94 -3.92
CA GLU A 215 13.62 12.33 -4.32
C GLU A 215 13.43 11.23 -5.39
N TRP A 216 12.22 11.13 -5.96
CA TRP A 216 11.87 10.04 -6.86
C TRP A 216 12.86 9.90 -8.02
N SER A 217 13.23 8.67 -8.29
CA SER A 217 14.02 8.27 -9.45
C SER A 217 13.70 6.83 -9.87
N VAL A 218 13.93 6.51 -11.15
CA VAL A 218 13.78 5.13 -11.66
C VAL A 218 14.70 4.16 -10.91
N LYS A 219 15.91 4.59 -10.56
CA LYS A 219 16.85 3.78 -9.77
C LYS A 219 16.30 3.50 -8.38
N GLY A 220 15.74 4.52 -7.70
CA GLY A 220 15.10 4.36 -6.39
C GLY A 220 13.93 3.37 -6.43
N ASP A 221 13.13 3.39 -7.50
CA ASP A 221 12.06 2.41 -7.68
C ASP A 221 12.60 0.97 -7.77
N ILE A 222 13.68 0.76 -8.54
CA ILE A 222 14.33 -0.56 -8.65
C ILE A 222 14.86 -1.03 -7.30
N GLU A 223 15.49 -0.14 -6.53
CA GLU A 223 16.00 -0.44 -5.19
C GLU A 223 14.86 -0.83 -4.23
N ILE A 224 13.74 -0.10 -4.25
CA ILE A 224 12.56 -0.40 -3.42
C ILE A 224 11.93 -1.75 -3.83
N ILE A 225 11.82 -2.05 -5.13
CA ILE A 225 11.32 -3.34 -5.62
C ILE A 225 12.22 -4.48 -5.13
N TRP A 226 13.54 -4.31 -5.20
CA TRP A 226 14.50 -5.30 -4.74
C TRP A 226 14.41 -5.55 -3.23
N GLN A 227 14.34 -4.47 -2.43
CA GLN A 227 14.17 -4.57 -0.98
C GLN A 227 12.84 -5.23 -0.61
N THR A 228 11.76 -4.92 -1.35
CA THR A 228 10.45 -5.57 -1.16
C THR A 228 10.54 -7.08 -1.42
N ALA A 229 11.18 -7.48 -2.52
CA ALA A 229 11.35 -8.90 -2.86
C ALA A 229 12.13 -9.66 -1.76
N ILE A 230 13.21 -9.07 -1.25
CA ILE A 230 13.98 -9.64 -0.12
C ILE A 230 13.11 -9.71 1.14
N GLY A 231 12.38 -8.64 1.47
CA GLY A 231 11.51 -8.59 2.66
C GLY A 231 10.40 -9.65 2.62
N VAL A 232 9.80 -9.88 1.46
CA VAL A 232 8.79 -10.94 1.27
C VAL A 232 9.43 -12.33 1.44
N LEU A 233 10.62 -12.57 0.88
CA LEU A 233 11.33 -13.85 1.02
C LEU A 233 11.77 -14.12 2.47
N ARG A 234 12.16 -13.10 3.21
CA ARG A 234 12.56 -13.21 4.63
C ARG A 234 11.37 -13.23 5.58
N ASN A 235 10.16 -13.00 5.07
CA ASN A 235 8.95 -12.90 5.89
C ASN A 235 9.00 -11.74 6.91
N ASP A 236 9.81 -10.71 6.62
CA ASP A 236 9.99 -9.54 7.47
C ASP A 236 8.77 -8.60 7.34
N GLY A 237 7.97 -8.51 8.41
CA GLY A 237 6.93 -7.50 8.53
C GLY A 237 5.64 -7.74 7.76
N ALA A 238 5.34 -8.95 7.29
CA ALA A 238 3.99 -9.31 6.85
C ALA A 238 3.08 -9.46 8.08
N MET A 239 2.02 -8.65 8.16
CA MET A 239 1.00 -8.75 9.23
C MET A 239 -0.08 -9.73 8.86
#